data_6698d01bea978d73c9bfb9a47836e112
#
_entry.id   6698d01bea978d73c9bfb9a47836e112
#
_cell.length_a   1.000
_cell.length_b   1.000
_cell.length_c   1.000
_cell.angle_alpha   90.00
_cell.angle_beta   90.00
_cell.angle_gamma   90.00
#
_symmetry.space_group_name_H-M   'P 1'
#
loop_
_entity.id
_entity.type
_entity.pdbx_description
1 polymer ?
#
loop_
_entity_poly.entity_id
_entity_poly.type
_entity_poly.pdbx_seq_one_letter_code
_entity_poly.pdbx_strand_id
1 'polypeptide(L)'
;MKPYVITIARQYGSGGKTVGKMLADKLGIPFYNREIITMASEDSGVNAMLFSDERLKGDFLTRLRAHYHGNAPVPNDSCKSYLKDEALFAYQVKIIRRLADQGPCVMIGRCADYILAGRPDVVRVFVHADADFCLEQAMKVDSLPQQEVEKKIAEIDDYRARYYKHHTGHDWYDARNYDLSLNSGVLGFDGTVEEIIKYMEVREQFQK
;
A
#
# COMPACT_ATOMS: atom_id res chain seq x y z
N MET A 1 13.58 7.14 -20.75
CA MET A 1 13.13 6.06 -19.84
C MET A 1 11.73 5.66 -20.25
N LYS A 2 11.48 4.36 -20.44
CA LYS A 2 10.11 3.86 -20.70
C LYS A 2 9.19 4.24 -19.54
N PRO A 3 7.90 4.49 -19.78
CA PRO A 3 6.96 4.74 -18.71
C PRO A 3 6.72 3.45 -17.89
N TYR A 4 6.99 3.50 -16.60
CA TYR A 4 6.76 2.38 -15.69
C TYR A 4 5.66 2.70 -14.66
N VAL A 5 4.89 1.69 -14.31
CA VAL A 5 4.07 1.67 -13.10
C VAL A 5 4.91 1.06 -11.99
N ILE A 6 5.13 1.80 -10.91
CA ILE A 6 5.95 1.33 -9.78
C ILE A 6 5.02 1.01 -8.60
N THR A 7 5.05 -0.22 -8.14
CA THR A 7 4.30 -0.65 -6.95
C THR A 7 5.24 -0.80 -5.77
N ILE A 8 4.89 -0.24 -4.61
CA ILE A 8 5.73 -0.28 -3.42
C ILE A 8 4.98 -0.92 -2.25
N ALA A 9 5.32 -2.18 -1.95
CA ALA A 9 5.03 -2.80 -0.66
C ALA A 9 6.08 -2.37 0.37
N ARG A 10 5.72 -2.29 1.66
CA ARG A 10 6.62 -1.68 2.66
C ARG A 10 6.27 -2.07 4.08
N GLN A 11 7.27 -2.25 4.94
CA GLN A 11 7.11 -2.34 6.38
C GLN A 11 6.68 -0.98 6.98
N TYR A 12 6.05 -1.00 8.14
CA TYR A 12 5.77 0.23 8.90
C TYR A 12 7.07 0.79 9.46
N GLY A 13 7.26 2.10 9.32
CA GLY A 13 8.52 2.76 9.73
C GLY A 13 9.65 2.67 8.71
N SER A 14 9.60 1.80 7.68
CA SER A 14 10.66 1.72 6.66
C SER A 14 10.73 2.95 5.73
N GLY A 15 9.81 3.89 5.82
CA GLY A 15 9.79 5.05 4.92
C GLY A 15 9.32 4.77 3.49
N GLY A 16 8.84 3.57 3.16
CA GLY A 16 8.45 3.22 1.79
C GLY A 16 7.39 4.13 1.18
N LYS A 17 6.51 4.75 2.00
CA LYS A 17 5.59 5.80 1.51
C LYS A 17 6.35 7.07 1.12
N THR A 18 7.32 7.49 1.92
CA THR A 18 8.17 8.66 1.66
C THR A 18 9.00 8.45 0.40
N VAL A 19 9.67 7.31 0.29
CA VAL A 19 10.41 6.89 -0.90
C VAL A 19 9.52 6.94 -2.15
N GLY A 20 8.31 6.38 -2.07
CA GLY A 20 7.37 6.40 -3.20
C GLY A 20 6.94 7.81 -3.59
N LYS A 21 6.71 8.71 -2.64
CA LYS A 21 6.39 10.10 -2.92
C LYS A 21 7.56 10.83 -3.57
N MET A 22 8.77 10.69 -3.02
CA MET A 22 10.01 11.27 -3.57
C MET A 22 10.28 10.76 -4.99
N LEU A 23 10.09 9.46 -5.22
CA LEU A 23 10.25 8.85 -6.54
C LEU A 23 9.25 9.43 -7.55
N ALA A 24 7.98 9.54 -7.17
CA ALA A 24 6.94 10.12 -8.02
C ALA A 24 7.24 11.58 -8.37
N ASP A 25 7.65 12.39 -7.39
CA ASP A 25 8.01 13.79 -7.58
C ASP A 25 9.23 13.92 -8.51
N LYS A 26 10.26 13.08 -8.33
CA LYS A 26 11.48 13.09 -9.15
C LYS A 26 11.21 12.68 -10.61
N LEU A 27 10.27 11.75 -10.83
CA LEU A 27 9.87 11.28 -12.16
C LEU A 27 8.77 12.14 -12.79
N GLY A 28 8.15 13.06 -12.04
CA GLY A 28 7.03 13.87 -12.51
C GLY A 28 5.77 13.04 -12.82
N ILE A 29 5.52 11.96 -12.09
CA ILE A 29 4.39 11.03 -12.30
C ILE A 29 3.43 11.01 -11.10
N PRO A 30 2.16 10.62 -11.31
CA PRO A 30 1.17 10.50 -10.23
C PRO A 30 1.61 9.55 -9.10
N PHE A 31 1.21 9.90 -7.88
CA PHE A 31 1.41 9.09 -6.67
C PHE A 31 0.06 8.71 -6.08
N TYR A 32 -0.18 7.41 -5.91
CA TYR A 32 -1.42 6.86 -5.37
C TYR A 32 -1.17 6.05 -4.11
N ASN A 33 -1.81 6.44 -3.02
CA ASN A 33 -1.77 5.75 -1.73
C ASN A 33 -3.19 5.60 -1.17
N ARG A 34 -3.74 6.64 -0.51
CA ARG A 34 -5.12 6.63 0.00
C ARG A 34 -6.15 6.89 -1.09
N GLU A 35 -5.75 7.49 -2.19
CA GLU A 35 -6.59 7.84 -3.33
C GLU A 35 -7.26 6.60 -3.95
N ILE A 36 -6.55 5.45 -3.95
CA ILE A 36 -7.12 4.16 -4.41
C ILE A 36 -8.36 3.78 -3.58
N ILE A 37 -8.29 4.01 -2.25
CA ILE A 37 -9.41 3.76 -1.34
C ILE A 37 -10.57 4.70 -1.62
N THR A 38 -10.28 6.00 -1.80
CA THR A 38 -11.29 7.02 -2.09
C THR A 38 -12.02 6.69 -3.38
N MET A 39 -11.29 6.40 -4.45
CA MET A 39 -11.86 6.01 -5.74
C MET A 39 -12.68 4.70 -5.65
N ALA A 40 -12.19 3.71 -4.88
CA ALA A 40 -12.94 2.48 -4.67
C ALA A 40 -14.23 2.71 -3.87
N SER A 41 -14.21 3.64 -2.92
CA SER A 41 -15.38 4.08 -2.16
C SER A 41 -16.40 4.78 -3.05
N GLU A 42 -15.95 5.69 -3.91
CA GLU A 42 -16.81 6.42 -4.87
C GLU A 42 -17.43 5.47 -5.89
N ASP A 43 -16.64 4.57 -6.49
CA ASP A 43 -17.14 3.59 -7.49
C ASP A 43 -18.14 2.58 -6.90
N SER A 44 -17.98 2.21 -5.62
CA SER A 44 -18.82 1.19 -4.97
C SER A 44 -20.00 1.75 -4.19
N GLY A 45 -19.98 3.06 -3.85
CA GLY A 45 -20.90 3.66 -2.87
C GLY A 45 -20.67 3.19 -1.43
N VAL A 46 -19.58 2.45 -1.15
CA VAL A 46 -19.24 1.91 0.17
C VAL A 46 -18.27 2.86 0.88
N ASN A 47 -18.45 3.08 2.18
CA ASN A 47 -17.63 3.99 2.96
C ASN A 47 -16.12 3.64 2.86
N ALA A 48 -15.29 4.66 2.60
CA ALA A 48 -13.83 4.52 2.44
C ALA A 48 -13.14 3.82 3.64
N MET A 49 -13.67 3.98 4.85
CA MET A 49 -13.15 3.31 6.05
C MET A 49 -13.20 1.78 5.95
N LEU A 50 -14.14 1.22 5.17
CA LEU A 50 -14.24 -0.23 4.96
C LEU A 50 -13.10 -0.78 4.10
N PHE A 51 -12.45 0.07 3.33
CA PHE A 51 -11.27 -0.26 2.52
C PHE A 51 -9.94 0.02 3.24
N SER A 52 -9.96 0.67 4.42
CA SER A 52 -8.73 1.13 5.10
C SER A 52 -8.17 0.08 6.05
N ASP A 53 -6.87 0.20 6.34
CA ASP A 53 -6.16 -0.60 7.34
C ASP A 53 -6.62 -0.27 8.79
N GLU A 54 -7.45 0.76 8.97
CA GLU A 54 -8.01 1.18 10.26
C GLU A 54 -9.06 0.21 10.83
N ARG A 55 -9.48 -0.80 10.06
CA ARG A 55 -10.28 -1.95 10.54
C ARG A 55 -9.63 -2.70 11.71
N LEU A 56 -8.32 -2.54 11.90
CA LEU A 56 -7.55 -3.21 12.96
C LEU A 56 -7.92 -2.79 14.38
N LYS A 57 -8.52 -1.62 14.54
CA LYS A 57 -8.91 -1.16 15.88
C LYS A 57 -10.27 -1.79 16.20
N GLY A 58 -10.30 -2.76 17.14
CA GLY A 58 -11.48 -3.51 17.57
C GLY A 58 -12.71 -2.68 17.95
N ASP A 59 -12.62 -1.38 17.88
CA ASP A 59 -13.64 -0.37 18.11
C ASP A 59 -14.22 0.22 16.80
N PHE A 60 -13.88 -0.41 15.66
CA PHE A 60 -14.27 0.07 14.33
C PHE A 60 -15.79 0.23 14.17
N LEU A 61 -16.57 -0.78 14.60
CA LEU A 61 -18.04 -0.74 14.52
C LEU A 61 -18.63 0.32 15.45
N THR A 62 -18.01 0.55 16.61
CA THR A 62 -18.43 1.57 17.58
C THR A 62 -18.14 2.97 17.05
N ARG A 63 -16.97 3.18 16.41
CA ARG A 63 -16.63 4.45 15.77
C ARG A 63 -17.45 4.72 14.50
N LEU A 64 -17.76 3.69 13.72
CA LEU A 64 -18.68 3.80 12.58
C LEU A 64 -20.07 4.25 13.06
N ARG A 65 -20.62 3.68 14.14
CA ARG A 65 -21.87 4.12 14.75
C ARG A 65 -21.80 5.54 15.30
N ALA A 66 -20.71 5.94 15.93
CA ALA A 66 -20.54 7.30 16.48
C ALA A 66 -20.43 8.38 15.39
N HIS A 67 -19.90 8.07 14.21
CA HIS A 67 -19.78 9.02 13.09
C HIS A 67 -21.08 9.15 12.26
N TYR A 68 -21.98 8.17 12.35
CA TYR A 68 -23.26 8.14 11.64
C TYR A 68 -24.44 8.76 12.44
N HIS A 69 -24.20 9.82 13.19
CA HIS A 69 -25.28 10.61 13.82
C HIS A 69 -25.97 11.59 12.85
N GLY A 70 -25.95 11.34 11.54
CA GLY A 70 -26.70 12.11 10.55
C GLY A 70 -27.37 11.18 9.55
N ASN A 71 -28.67 11.12 9.58
CA ASN A 71 -29.71 10.65 8.62
C ASN A 71 -29.34 9.83 7.35
N ALA A 72 -28.22 9.13 7.31
CA ALA A 72 -27.94 8.13 6.29
C ALA A 72 -28.33 6.74 6.82
N PRO A 73 -29.04 5.90 6.06
CA PRO A 73 -29.47 4.61 6.54
C PRO A 73 -28.24 3.75 6.89
N VAL A 74 -28.18 3.30 8.15
CA VAL A 74 -27.27 2.23 8.57
C VAL A 74 -27.59 1.02 7.66
N PRO A 75 -26.61 0.44 6.95
CA PRO A 75 -26.89 -0.71 6.11
C PRO A 75 -27.53 -1.82 6.95
N ASN A 76 -28.74 -2.19 6.59
CA ASN A 76 -29.48 -3.29 7.18
C ASN A 76 -28.72 -4.61 6.93
N ASP A 77 -29.04 -5.71 7.63
CA ASP A 77 -28.40 -7.03 7.54
C ASP A 77 -28.26 -7.59 6.11
N SER A 78 -29.06 -7.10 5.14
CA SER A 78 -28.89 -7.35 3.71
C SER A 78 -27.60 -6.75 3.11
N CYS A 79 -26.97 -5.76 3.75
CA CYS A 79 -25.66 -5.22 3.35
C CYS A 79 -24.47 -6.11 3.73
N LYS A 80 -24.65 -7.13 4.55
CA LYS A 80 -23.58 -8.09 4.88
C LYS A 80 -23.03 -8.81 3.64
N SER A 81 -23.82 -8.90 2.57
CA SER A 81 -23.38 -9.48 1.28
C SER A 81 -22.44 -8.57 0.50
N TYR A 82 -22.58 -7.24 0.62
CA TYR A 82 -21.72 -6.25 -0.05
C TYR A 82 -20.42 -5.97 0.70
N LEU A 83 -20.35 -6.37 1.96
CA LEU A 83 -19.19 -6.18 2.84
C LEU A 83 -18.26 -7.40 2.87
N LYS A 84 -18.40 -8.34 1.95
CA LYS A 84 -17.44 -9.42 1.82
C LYS A 84 -16.10 -8.81 1.39
N ASP A 85 -15.02 -9.12 2.10
CA ASP A 85 -13.67 -8.63 1.79
C ASP A 85 -13.31 -8.82 0.31
N GLU A 86 -13.81 -9.89 -0.31
CA GLU A 86 -13.66 -10.18 -1.74
C GLU A 86 -14.27 -9.10 -2.66
N ALA A 87 -15.49 -8.61 -2.33
CA ALA A 87 -16.14 -7.56 -3.12
C ALA A 87 -15.37 -6.23 -3.03
N LEU A 88 -14.94 -5.87 -1.82
CA LEU A 88 -14.15 -4.67 -1.60
C LEU A 88 -12.78 -4.75 -2.31
N PHE A 89 -12.15 -5.92 -2.28
CA PHE A 89 -10.91 -6.15 -3.01
C PHE A 89 -11.11 -6.06 -4.53
N ALA A 90 -12.23 -6.58 -5.07
CA ALA A 90 -12.54 -6.48 -6.49
C ALA A 90 -12.64 -5.02 -6.98
N TYR A 91 -13.21 -4.10 -6.17
CA TYR A 91 -13.18 -2.67 -6.50
C TYR A 91 -11.77 -2.10 -6.50
N GLN A 92 -10.92 -2.46 -5.54
CA GLN A 92 -9.51 -2.04 -5.52
C GLN A 92 -8.77 -2.55 -6.77
N VAL A 93 -8.98 -3.80 -7.16
CA VAL A 93 -8.42 -4.40 -8.40
C VAL A 93 -8.80 -3.58 -9.62
N LYS A 94 -10.09 -3.24 -9.77
CA LYS A 94 -10.61 -2.42 -10.88
C LYS A 94 -9.91 -1.05 -10.93
N ILE A 95 -9.80 -0.36 -9.80
CA ILE A 95 -9.16 0.95 -9.71
C ILE A 95 -7.67 0.87 -10.03
N ILE A 96 -6.94 -0.08 -9.44
CA ILE A 96 -5.50 -0.25 -9.66
C ILE A 96 -5.19 -0.51 -11.13
N ARG A 97 -5.95 -1.39 -11.79
CA ARG A 97 -5.81 -1.65 -13.22
C ARG A 97 -6.11 -0.41 -14.06
N ARG A 98 -7.22 0.28 -13.78
CA ARG A 98 -7.58 1.53 -14.48
C ARG A 98 -6.48 2.59 -14.37
N LEU A 99 -5.91 2.79 -13.18
CA LEU A 99 -4.83 3.76 -12.97
C LEU A 99 -3.55 3.35 -13.72
N ALA A 100 -3.21 2.06 -13.71
CA ALA A 100 -2.06 1.53 -14.45
C ALA A 100 -2.23 1.68 -15.98
N ASP A 101 -3.46 1.62 -16.49
CA ASP A 101 -3.76 1.79 -17.92
C ASP A 101 -3.75 3.27 -18.36
N GLN A 102 -3.87 4.19 -17.41
CA GLN A 102 -3.79 5.65 -17.68
C GLN A 102 -2.36 6.13 -17.89
N GLY A 103 -1.36 5.38 -17.46
CA GLY A 103 0.05 5.71 -17.66
C GLY A 103 0.95 5.45 -16.46
N PRO A 104 2.18 5.97 -16.50
CA PRO A 104 3.17 5.77 -15.44
C PRO A 104 2.69 6.38 -14.11
N CYS A 105 2.90 5.68 -13.02
CA CYS A 105 2.52 6.14 -11.68
C CYS A 105 3.23 5.33 -10.60
N VAL A 106 3.21 5.83 -9.37
CA VAL A 106 3.65 5.10 -8.16
C VAL A 106 2.43 4.75 -7.32
N MET A 107 2.28 3.47 -6.98
CA MET A 107 1.20 2.95 -6.15
C MET A 107 1.73 2.32 -4.86
N ILE A 108 1.11 2.63 -3.72
CA ILE A 108 1.57 2.15 -2.42
C ILE A 108 0.66 1.04 -1.88
N GLY A 109 1.20 -0.19 -1.78
CA GLY A 109 0.56 -1.36 -1.18
C GLY A 109 -0.68 -1.86 -1.94
N ARG A 110 -1.69 -2.35 -1.20
CA ARG A 110 -2.98 -2.83 -1.74
C ARG A 110 -2.86 -4.02 -2.69
N CYS A 111 -1.81 -4.83 -2.52
CA CYS A 111 -1.49 -5.94 -3.42
C CYS A 111 -1.33 -5.48 -4.90
N ALA A 112 -0.97 -4.21 -5.14
CA ALA A 112 -0.82 -3.70 -6.50
C ALA A 112 0.25 -4.45 -7.29
N ASP A 113 1.31 -4.89 -6.62
CA ASP A 113 2.35 -5.78 -7.14
C ASP A 113 1.78 -7.09 -7.70
N TYR A 114 0.86 -7.72 -6.98
CA TYR A 114 0.18 -8.95 -7.39
C TYR A 114 -0.87 -8.68 -8.47
N ILE A 115 -1.70 -7.64 -8.28
CA ILE A 115 -2.78 -7.29 -9.22
C ILE A 115 -2.25 -6.97 -10.61
N LEU A 116 -1.06 -6.37 -10.69
CA LEU A 116 -0.39 -5.98 -11.93
C LEU A 116 0.72 -6.96 -12.35
N ALA A 117 0.82 -8.12 -11.68
CA ALA A 117 1.80 -9.14 -12.03
C ALA A 117 1.68 -9.56 -13.52
N GLY A 118 2.84 -9.80 -14.15
CA GLY A 118 2.91 -10.18 -15.56
C GLY A 118 2.86 -9.01 -16.56
N ARG A 119 2.61 -7.79 -16.14
CA ARG A 119 2.73 -6.60 -17.01
C ARG A 119 4.20 -6.24 -17.20
N PRO A 120 4.67 -6.04 -18.44
CA PRO A 120 6.08 -5.74 -18.72
C PRO A 120 6.49 -4.32 -18.32
N ASP A 121 5.51 -3.43 -18.09
CA ASP A 121 5.69 -2.03 -17.69
C ASP A 121 5.62 -1.82 -16.16
N VAL A 122 5.56 -2.89 -15.37
CA VAL A 122 5.47 -2.81 -13.90
C VAL A 122 6.82 -3.11 -13.25
N VAL A 123 7.19 -2.30 -12.26
CA VAL A 123 8.31 -2.54 -11.34
C VAL A 123 7.74 -2.73 -9.94
N ARG A 124 8.03 -3.89 -9.33
CA ARG A 124 7.52 -4.28 -8.01
C ARG A 124 8.63 -4.15 -6.99
N VAL A 125 8.43 -3.27 -6.01
CA VAL A 125 9.42 -2.96 -4.98
C VAL A 125 8.89 -3.31 -3.61
N PHE A 126 9.73 -3.91 -2.77
CA PHE A 126 9.51 -4.05 -1.33
C PHE A 126 10.52 -3.18 -0.59
N VAL A 127 10.05 -2.25 0.24
CA VAL A 127 10.91 -1.40 1.07
C VAL A 127 10.83 -1.87 2.52
N HIS A 128 11.97 -2.25 3.06
CA HIS A 128 12.13 -2.68 4.45
C HIS A 128 13.24 -1.91 5.15
N ALA A 129 13.37 -2.07 6.44
CA ALA A 129 14.52 -1.63 7.21
C ALA A 129 14.65 -2.45 8.50
N ASP A 130 15.75 -2.28 9.21
CA ASP A 130 15.96 -2.90 10.50
C ASP A 130 14.97 -2.36 11.54
N ALA A 131 14.66 -3.16 12.57
CA ALA A 131 13.63 -2.84 13.57
C ALA A 131 13.90 -1.50 14.26
N ASP A 132 15.15 -1.22 14.62
CA ASP A 132 15.54 0.02 15.30
C ASP A 132 15.30 1.24 14.40
N PHE A 133 15.62 1.14 13.11
CA PHE A 133 15.35 2.20 12.15
C PHE A 133 13.84 2.42 11.97
N CYS A 134 13.08 1.32 11.83
CA CYS A 134 11.63 1.40 11.70
C CYS A 134 10.99 2.07 12.93
N LEU A 135 11.46 1.73 14.13
CA LEU A 135 11.01 2.32 15.38
C LEU A 135 11.33 3.81 15.44
N GLU A 136 12.57 4.20 15.16
CA GLU A 136 12.98 5.60 15.13
C GLU A 136 12.12 6.44 14.18
N GLN A 137 11.90 5.96 12.97
CA GLN A 137 11.08 6.67 11.99
C GLN A 137 9.59 6.71 12.38
N ALA A 138 9.07 5.64 12.97
CA ALA A 138 7.69 5.60 13.45
C ALA A 138 7.46 6.58 14.60
N MET A 139 8.40 6.69 15.54
CA MET A 139 8.33 7.64 16.67
C MET A 139 8.37 9.11 16.22
N LYS A 140 8.94 9.43 15.06
CA LYS A 140 8.88 10.81 14.50
C LYS A 140 7.47 11.21 14.05
N VAL A 141 6.62 10.22 13.78
CA VAL A 141 5.25 10.45 13.28
C VAL A 141 4.21 10.20 14.35
N ASP A 142 4.46 9.25 15.24
CA ASP A 142 3.55 8.81 16.28
C ASP A 142 3.90 9.47 17.63
N SER A 143 2.95 10.18 18.23
CA SER A 143 3.12 10.79 19.57
C SER A 143 2.76 9.79 20.67
N LEU A 144 3.25 8.54 20.57
CA LEU A 144 2.98 7.45 21.51
C LEU A 144 4.26 7.04 22.24
N PRO A 145 4.17 6.43 23.43
CA PRO A 145 5.31 5.80 24.09
C PRO A 145 5.96 4.73 23.21
N GLN A 146 7.27 4.55 23.33
CA GLN A 146 8.04 3.62 22.50
C GLN A 146 7.42 2.22 22.44
N GLN A 147 7.06 1.63 23.58
CA GLN A 147 6.45 0.28 23.64
C GLN A 147 5.15 0.16 22.85
N GLU A 148 4.35 1.24 22.84
CA GLU A 148 3.12 1.27 22.04
C GLU A 148 3.41 1.40 20.54
N VAL A 149 4.48 2.12 20.17
CA VAL A 149 4.93 2.23 18.78
C VAL A 149 5.46 0.89 18.28
N GLU A 150 6.28 0.18 19.06
CA GLU A 150 6.76 -1.17 18.75
C GLU A 150 5.60 -2.14 18.50
N LYS A 151 4.62 -2.15 19.41
CA LYS A 151 3.41 -2.95 19.24
C LYS A 151 2.63 -2.59 17.99
N LYS A 152 2.48 -1.29 17.72
CA LYS A 152 1.80 -0.78 16.53
C LYS A 152 2.50 -1.21 15.23
N ILE A 153 3.83 -1.18 15.17
CA ILE A 153 4.61 -1.66 14.02
C ILE A 153 4.29 -3.13 13.76
N ALA A 154 4.39 -3.97 14.80
CA ALA A 154 4.13 -5.39 14.68
C ALA A 154 2.69 -5.69 14.21
N GLU A 155 1.68 -5.02 14.81
CA GLU A 155 0.27 -5.18 14.45
C GLU A 155 -0.03 -4.78 13.01
N ILE A 156 0.55 -3.67 12.53
CA ILE A 156 0.33 -3.18 11.17
C ILE A 156 0.97 -4.10 10.14
N ASP A 157 2.19 -4.56 10.39
CA ASP A 157 2.89 -5.40 9.41
C ASP A 157 2.32 -6.83 9.41
N ASP A 158 1.92 -7.39 10.57
CA ASP A 158 1.16 -8.64 10.63
C ASP A 158 -0.18 -8.54 9.87
N TYR A 159 -0.91 -7.44 10.03
CA TYR A 159 -2.12 -7.22 9.24
C TYR A 159 -1.83 -7.18 7.73
N ARG A 160 -0.80 -6.45 7.29
CA ARG A 160 -0.43 -6.38 5.87
C ARG A 160 -0.07 -7.74 5.31
N ALA A 161 0.70 -8.52 6.09
CA ALA A 161 1.08 -9.88 5.71
C ALA A 161 -0.15 -10.80 5.59
N ARG A 162 -1.08 -10.76 6.57
CA ARG A 162 -2.34 -11.52 6.52
C ARG A 162 -3.24 -11.06 5.38
N TYR A 163 -3.39 -9.77 5.17
CA TYR A 163 -4.18 -9.20 4.07
C TYR A 163 -3.63 -9.66 2.71
N TYR A 164 -2.31 -9.57 2.53
CA TYR A 164 -1.63 -10.01 1.33
C TYR A 164 -1.83 -11.52 1.10
N LYS A 165 -1.59 -12.33 2.13
CA LYS A 165 -1.79 -13.79 2.08
C LYS A 165 -3.22 -14.17 1.73
N HIS A 166 -4.20 -13.49 2.32
CA HIS A 166 -5.62 -13.76 2.07
C HIS A 166 -6.01 -13.51 0.60
N HIS A 167 -5.57 -12.39 0.03
CA HIS A 167 -5.99 -12.00 -1.33
C HIS A 167 -5.12 -12.56 -2.45
N THR A 168 -3.89 -12.95 -2.16
CA THR A 168 -2.92 -13.40 -3.18
C THR A 168 -2.55 -14.87 -3.05
N GLY A 169 -2.70 -15.46 -1.89
CA GLY A 169 -2.17 -16.78 -1.55
C GLY A 169 -0.67 -16.81 -1.26
N HIS A 170 0.05 -15.70 -1.47
CA HIS A 170 1.50 -15.61 -1.35
C HIS A 170 1.94 -15.06 0.02
N ASP A 171 3.19 -15.33 0.40
CA ASP A 171 3.79 -14.71 1.56
C ASP A 171 4.25 -13.28 1.19
N TRP A 172 3.89 -12.31 2.01
CA TRP A 172 4.21 -10.90 1.80
C TRP A 172 5.71 -10.60 1.86
N TYR A 173 6.46 -11.37 2.65
CA TYR A 173 7.91 -11.23 2.78
C TYR A 173 8.71 -12.04 1.75
N ASP A 174 8.05 -12.82 0.90
CA ASP A 174 8.74 -13.60 -0.12
C ASP A 174 9.33 -12.68 -1.20
N ALA A 175 10.65 -12.59 -1.24
CA ALA A 175 11.38 -11.75 -2.19
C ALA A 175 11.03 -12.06 -3.67
N ARG A 176 10.55 -13.26 -3.98
CA ARG A 176 10.13 -13.66 -5.34
C ARG A 176 8.90 -12.89 -5.85
N ASN A 177 8.15 -12.27 -4.97
CA ASN A 177 7.01 -11.44 -5.36
C ASN A 177 7.44 -10.07 -5.93
N TYR A 178 8.70 -9.67 -5.71
CA TYR A 178 9.19 -8.34 -6.00
C TYR A 178 10.37 -8.39 -6.97
N ASP A 179 10.56 -7.33 -7.74
CA ASP A 179 11.72 -7.15 -8.60
C ASP A 179 12.90 -6.57 -7.82
N LEU A 180 12.61 -5.78 -6.77
CA LEU A 180 13.57 -5.20 -5.82
C LEU A 180 13.08 -5.35 -4.38
N SER A 181 14.00 -5.73 -3.48
CA SER A 181 13.80 -5.67 -2.03
C SER A 181 14.93 -4.82 -1.44
N LEU A 182 14.59 -3.62 -0.92
CA LEU A 182 15.57 -2.59 -0.57
C LEU A 182 15.51 -2.23 0.91
N ASN A 183 16.68 -2.26 1.58
CA ASN A 183 16.83 -1.80 2.96
C ASN A 183 17.06 -0.29 2.98
N SER A 184 16.00 0.47 3.25
CA SER A 184 16.05 1.93 3.33
C SER A 184 16.78 2.46 4.56
N GLY A 185 16.98 1.64 5.58
CA GLY A 185 17.80 1.99 6.74
C GLY A 185 19.28 2.10 6.40
N VAL A 186 19.74 1.29 5.43
CA VAL A 186 21.13 1.31 4.93
C VAL A 186 21.32 2.37 3.86
N LEU A 187 20.38 2.46 2.90
CA LEU A 187 20.49 3.35 1.73
C LEU A 187 20.07 4.79 2.03
N GLY A 188 19.31 5.02 3.09
CA GLY A 188 18.53 6.25 3.23
C GLY A 188 17.40 6.33 2.20
N PHE A 189 16.53 7.32 2.32
CA PHE A 189 15.39 7.47 1.40
C PHE A 189 15.85 7.88 -0.01
N ASP A 190 16.81 8.82 -0.09
CA ASP A 190 17.37 9.27 -1.38
C ASP A 190 18.07 8.13 -2.11
N GLY A 191 18.94 7.37 -1.42
CA GLY A 191 19.62 6.22 -2.01
C GLY A 191 18.64 5.14 -2.47
N THR A 192 17.56 4.90 -1.71
CA THR A 192 16.52 3.95 -2.11
C THR A 192 15.80 4.40 -3.39
N VAL A 193 15.54 5.70 -3.55
CA VAL A 193 14.96 6.27 -4.78
C VAL A 193 15.91 6.09 -5.96
N GLU A 194 17.22 6.38 -5.78
CA GLU A 194 18.22 6.23 -6.83
C GLU A 194 18.35 4.78 -7.30
N GLU A 195 18.34 3.81 -6.39
CA GLU A 195 18.40 2.38 -6.73
C GLU A 195 17.20 1.93 -7.56
N ILE A 196 15.98 2.41 -7.23
CA ILE A 196 14.80 2.11 -8.04
C ILE A 196 14.94 2.68 -9.45
N ILE A 197 15.41 3.94 -9.57
CA ILE A 197 15.63 4.58 -10.87
C ILE A 197 16.71 3.82 -11.66
N LYS A 198 17.80 3.45 -11.01
CA LYS A 198 18.90 2.71 -11.64
C LYS A 198 18.45 1.35 -12.14
N TYR A 199 17.64 0.65 -11.35
CA TYR A 199 17.03 -0.61 -11.79
C TYR A 199 16.20 -0.43 -13.07
N MET A 200 15.37 0.60 -13.15
CA MET A 200 14.56 0.88 -14.34
C MET A 200 15.42 1.16 -15.57
N GLU A 201 16.52 1.93 -15.42
CA GLU A 201 17.48 2.20 -16.49
C GLU A 201 18.15 0.91 -17.00
N VAL A 202 18.63 0.07 -16.08
CA VAL A 202 19.24 -1.23 -16.42
C VAL A 202 18.23 -2.13 -17.10
N ARG A 203 17.01 -2.22 -16.57
CA ARG A 203 15.94 -3.02 -17.15
C ARG A 203 15.60 -2.56 -18.58
N GLU A 204 15.57 -1.26 -18.85
CA GLU A 204 15.35 -0.71 -20.20
C GLU A 204 16.44 -1.10 -21.18
N GLN A 205 17.69 -1.16 -20.73
CA GLN A 205 18.84 -1.53 -21.57
C GLN A 205 18.83 -3.03 -21.95
N PHE A 206 18.38 -3.91 -21.05
CA PHE A 206 18.51 -5.35 -21.20
C PHE A 206 17.18 -6.10 -21.45
N GLN A 207 16.04 -5.45 -21.30
CA GLN A 207 14.74 -6.03 -21.70
C GLN A 207 14.58 -5.89 -23.21
N LYS A 208 14.66 -7.05 -23.89
CA LYS A 208 14.37 -7.18 -25.31
C LYS A 208 12.88 -7.18 -25.61
#